data_3898ef7b6ec6afdaafd2a7c65df9d77d
#
_entry.id   3898ef7b6ec6afdaafd2a7c65df9d77d
#
_cell.length_a   1.000
_cell.length_b   1.000
_cell.length_c   1.000
_cell.angle_alpha   90.00
_cell.angle_beta   90.00
_cell.angle_gamma   90.00
#
_symmetry.space_group_name_H-M   'P 1'
#
loop_
_entity.id
_entity.type
_entity.pdbx_description
1 polymer ?
#
loop_
_entity_poly.entity_id
_entity_poly.type
_entity_poly.pdbx_seq_one_letter_code
_entity_poly.pdbx_strand_id
1 'polypeptide(L)'
;MRKYLESAVFDDISECYMKKISLYLLLFFVVLSLSGCGGRKTEDNSEISDNSGNDPAADADFSQDPETAADKDTGDNGYTGTDIDTETESDTKADGDKTADGDTSEDDEEISDYDETADEDGSGSGTVPAPEFVRQPEKMNIAPKDRTVTLICEAKSPCCEVKYQWYESPNGSKNSGTVLPGETEPAFETPVFTEKGIHYYYCTATAVSSSGESKTSASDVASVAYTALPTVYINTPDGVEITSKEEWLSGTAISVAGAGNESWNFDDIETNIRGRGNSTWNQPKKPYSLKLKKAREIMGMPKHKRWVLLANYLDDSFMKNEIAFYLSELFELDWTVHGEFADLVLNGEYQGLYWLGEAIKVDKNRVDINDGSEDMTDDEDKDYLVEMDIYYDEPVKFKSAIRQMPYMIKNDDYMIDGNDEITSGGEARLERFQTKINNLEKLLYPDFTEGMETNKCSAPDESYAEIIEIDSWAKFWFVNEIMNNKELGHPKSVFFTFDSANNIFKAGPVWDFDWTFAGSQQCRLKNTIYYNALFKSPAFVSRTKELWNIYSGRIDVETPFESAREKISTAAIYDALRWDKGNFNTAVNSLKRDVLERIGIVNTDIDNMSVPATN
;
A
#
# COMPACT_ATOMS: atom_id res chain seq x y z
N MET A 1 -50.83 16.11 1.57
CA MET A 1 -50.16 16.85 0.47
C MET A 1 -48.66 16.62 0.36
N ARG A 2 -47.94 16.37 1.45
CA ARG A 2 -46.47 16.10 1.42
C ARG A 2 -46.10 14.68 0.94
N LYS A 3 -46.92 13.68 1.07
CA LYS A 3 -46.73 12.29 0.60
C LYS A 3 -47.05 12.06 -0.88
N TYR A 4 -47.70 13.01 -1.57
CA TYR A 4 -47.98 12.94 -3.01
C TYR A 4 -46.89 13.63 -3.88
N LEU A 5 -46.02 14.45 -3.29
CA LEU A 5 -44.91 15.10 -4.00
C LEU A 5 -43.64 14.25 -4.03
N GLU A 6 -43.46 13.33 -3.08
CA GLU A 6 -42.29 12.44 -3.04
C GLU A 6 -42.39 11.26 -4.02
N SER A 7 -43.60 10.85 -4.41
CA SER A 7 -43.82 9.77 -5.40
C SER A 7 -43.67 10.24 -6.85
N ALA A 8 -43.99 11.49 -7.13
CA ALA A 8 -43.93 12.03 -8.49
C ALA A 8 -42.49 12.40 -8.94
N VAL A 9 -41.58 12.67 -8.01
CA VAL A 9 -40.18 13.00 -8.31
C VAL A 9 -39.36 11.72 -8.54
N PHE A 10 -39.71 10.60 -7.89
CA PHE A 10 -39.02 9.31 -8.08
C PHE A 10 -39.36 8.65 -9.42
N ASP A 11 -40.58 8.81 -9.93
CA ASP A 11 -41.01 8.25 -11.20
C ASP A 11 -40.37 8.98 -12.41
N ASP A 12 -40.17 10.30 -12.33
CA ASP A 12 -39.53 11.12 -13.38
C ASP A 12 -38.01 10.86 -13.51
N ILE A 13 -37.33 10.56 -12.40
CA ILE A 13 -35.89 10.25 -12.42
C ILE A 13 -35.63 8.86 -12.99
N SER A 14 -36.49 7.88 -12.69
CA SER A 14 -36.36 6.51 -13.22
C SER A 14 -36.61 6.45 -14.74
N GLU A 15 -37.54 7.24 -15.26
CA GLU A 15 -37.85 7.29 -16.70
C GLU A 15 -36.74 7.99 -17.50
N CYS A 16 -36.07 8.97 -16.93
CA CYS A 16 -34.92 9.65 -17.53
C CYS A 16 -33.67 8.75 -17.60
N TYR A 17 -33.43 7.93 -16.57
CA TYR A 17 -32.33 6.95 -16.51
C TYR A 17 -32.53 5.81 -17.52
N MET A 18 -33.74 5.28 -17.61
CA MET A 18 -34.08 4.20 -18.55
C MET A 18 -34.01 4.67 -20.01
N LYS A 19 -34.34 5.93 -20.30
CA LYS A 19 -34.19 6.51 -21.66
C LYS A 19 -32.73 6.71 -22.06
N LYS A 20 -31.84 7.05 -21.12
CA LYS A 20 -30.38 7.14 -21.39
C LYS A 20 -29.74 5.78 -21.63
N ILE A 21 -30.09 4.76 -20.87
CA ILE A 21 -29.58 3.38 -21.09
C ILE A 21 -30.03 2.83 -22.44
N SER A 22 -31.28 3.09 -22.85
CA SER A 22 -31.80 2.66 -24.14
C SER A 22 -31.10 3.37 -25.31
N LEU A 23 -30.67 4.63 -25.15
CA LEU A 23 -29.93 5.38 -26.16
C LEU A 23 -28.48 4.88 -26.31
N TYR A 24 -27.83 4.50 -25.20
CA TYR A 24 -26.48 3.91 -25.23
C TYR A 24 -26.46 2.51 -25.87
N LEU A 25 -27.47 1.68 -25.60
CA LEU A 25 -27.62 0.38 -26.26
C LEU A 25 -27.90 0.51 -27.76
N LEU A 26 -28.65 1.53 -28.18
CA LEU A 26 -28.92 1.78 -29.60
C LEU A 26 -27.66 2.27 -30.34
N LEU A 27 -26.83 3.11 -29.72
CA LEU A 27 -25.54 3.56 -30.26
C LEU A 27 -24.53 2.42 -30.37
N PHE A 28 -24.52 1.48 -29.41
CA PHE A 28 -23.65 0.30 -29.44
C PHE A 28 -23.99 -0.66 -30.59
N PHE A 29 -25.29 -0.84 -30.90
CA PHE A 29 -25.73 -1.64 -32.04
C PHE A 29 -25.50 -0.98 -33.41
N VAL A 30 -25.50 0.34 -33.49
CA VAL A 30 -25.21 1.07 -34.75
C VAL A 30 -23.71 1.01 -35.08
N VAL A 31 -22.81 1.01 -34.10
CA VAL A 31 -21.37 0.84 -34.29
C VAL A 31 -21.00 -0.55 -34.78
N LEU A 32 -21.72 -1.60 -34.27
CA LEU A 32 -21.52 -2.99 -34.70
C LEU A 32 -22.06 -3.29 -36.11
N SER A 33 -23.05 -2.54 -36.60
CA SER A 33 -23.62 -2.74 -37.93
C SER A 33 -22.87 -2.00 -39.08
N LEU A 34 -21.92 -1.12 -38.74
CA LEU A 34 -21.09 -0.41 -39.73
C LEU A 34 -19.73 -1.08 -40.02
N SER A 35 -19.39 -2.16 -39.31
CA SER A 35 -18.12 -2.89 -39.48
C SER A 35 -18.20 -4.13 -40.37
N GLY A 36 -19.30 -4.37 -41.01
CA GLY A 36 -19.53 -5.56 -41.84
C GLY A 36 -20.01 -5.25 -43.22
N CYS A 37 -19.12 -4.92 -44.14
CA CYS A 37 -19.28 -5.18 -45.59
C CYS A 37 -18.04 -4.76 -46.38
N GLY A 38 -17.40 -5.73 -47.02
CA GLY A 38 -16.34 -5.43 -48.02
C GLY A 38 -15.46 -6.64 -48.33
N GLY A 39 -16.07 -7.71 -48.81
CA GLY A 39 -15.33 -8.80 -49.41
C GLY A 39 -15.04 -8.53 -50.89
N ARG A 40 -13.88 -8.93 -51.36
CA ARG A 40 -13.70 -9.41 -52.75
C ARG A 40 -12.57 -10.42 -52.85
N LYS A 41 -12.94 -11.58 -53.40
CA LYS A 41 -12.10 -12.72 -53.83
C LYS A 41 -11.18 -12.34 -54.97
N THR A 42 -9.99 -12.92 -55.04
CA THR A 42 -9.45 -13.52 -56.26
C THR A 42 -8.59 -14.72 -55.86
N GLU A 43 -8.91 -15.83 -56.52
CA GLU A 43 -8.18 -17.11 -56.54
C GLU A 43 -6.86 -16.93 -57.30
N ASP A 44 -5.78 -17.63 -56.95
CA ASP A 44 -5.26 -18.73 -57.79
C ASP A 44 -4.10 -19.49 -57.13
N ASN A 45 -4.14 -20.77 -57.39
CA ASN A 45 -3.33 -21.95 -57.15
C ASN A 45 -1.81 -21.82 -57.14
N SER A 46 -1.13 -22.58 -56.30
CA SER A 46 -0.39 -23.84 -56.66
C SER A 46 0.39 -24.42 -55.48
N GLU A 47 0.00 -25.61 -55.13
CA GLU A 47 0.73 -26.88 -54.92
C GLU A 47 2.05 -26.93 -54.15
N ILE A 48 1.99 -27.67 -53.06
CA ILE A 48 2.78 -28.84 -52.62
C ILE A 48 4.24 -28.67 -52.21
N SER A 49 4.57 -28.87 -50.93
CA SER A 49 5.31 -30.03 -50.49
C SER A 49 5.49 -30.05 -48.96
N ASP A 50 5.17 -31.20 -48.39
CA ASP A 50 5.52 -31.67 -47.05
C ASP A 50 7.00 -31.50 -46.73
N ASN A 51 7.36 -31.06 -45.54
CA ASN A 51 8.26 -31.83 -44.72
C ASN A 51 8.19 -31.48 -43.24
N SER A 52 7.99 -32.52 -42.49
CA SER A 52 8.11 -32.66 -41.05
C SER A 52 9.45 -32.19 -40.50
N GLY A 53 9.43 -31.56 -39.32
CA GLY A 53 10.64 -31.53 -38.54
C GLY A 53 10.67 -30.53 -37.40
N ASN A 54 10.33 -31.02 -36.23
CA ASN A 54 10.87 -30.63 -34.92
C ASN A 54 10.92 -29.15 -34.53
N ASP A 55 10.00 -28.81 -33.69
CA ASP A 55 10.10 -27.81 -32.67
C ASP A 55 11.17 -28.20 -31.64
N PRO A 56 12.11 -27.36 -31.28
CA PRO A 56 12.71 -27.40 -29.97
C PRO A 56 12.38 -26.10 -29.24
N ALA A 57 11.40 -26.18 -28.37
CA ALA A 57 11.29 -25.26 -27.25
C ALA A 57 12.59 -25.33 -26.44
N ALA A 58 13.42 -24.33 -26.55
CA ALA A 58 14.51 -24.06 -25.63
C ALA A 58 14.17 -22.83 -24.84
N ASP A 59 13.48 -23.03 -23.71
CA ASP A 59 13.49 -22.10 -22.59
C ASP A 59 14.93 -22.01 -22.05
N ALA A 60 15.62 -20.95 -22.42
CA ALA A 60 16.85 -20.53 -21.77
C ALA A 60 16.57 -19.21 -21.05
N ASP A 61 15.91 -19.33 -19.89
CA ASP A 61 15.80 -18.25 -18.91
C ASP A 61 16.92 -18.45 -17.87
N PHE A 62 18.08 -17.88 -18.15
CA PHE A 62 19.18 -17.69 -17.20
C PHE A 62 19.58 -16.22 -17.23
N SER A 63 18.75 -15.35 -16.67
CA SER A 63 19.23 -14.12 -16.09
C SER A 63 19.31 -14.33 -14.57
N GLN A 64 20.50 -14.54 -14.08
CA GLN A 64 20.81 -14.46 -12.66
C GLN A 64 20.65 -13.00 -12.25
N ASP A 65 19.63 -12.72 -11.45
CA ASP A 65 19.53 -11.48 -10.68
C ASP A 65 20.66 -11.48 -9.64
N PRO A 66 21.59 -10.52 -9.64
CA PRO A 66 22.59 -10.39 -8.58
C PRO A 66 21.99 -9.61 -7.41
N GLU A 67 21.24 -10.26 -6.56
CA GLU A 67 20.85 -9.71 -5.25
C GLU A 67 21.29 -10.67 -4.14
N THR A 68 22.57 -10.76 -3.91
CA THR A 68 23.14 -11.29 -2.67
C THR A 68 24.51 -10.67 -2.42
N ALA A 69 24.56 -9.54 -1.74
CA ALA A 69 25.76 -9.17 -1.00
C ALA A 69 25.37 -8.43 0.28
N ALA A 70 25.93 -8.89 1.36
CA ALA A 70 25.68 -8.44 2.70
C ALA A 70 26.31 -7.08 2.97
N ASP A 71 25.53 -6.16 3.50
CA ASP A 71 26.05 -4.94 4.11
C ASP A 71 26.67 -5.25 5.46
N LYS A 72 27.94 -4.91 5.61
CA LYS A 72 28.63 -4.79 6.89
C LYS A 72 28.66 -3.32 7.27
N ASP A 73 27.80 -2.99 8.20
CA ASP A 73 27.78 -1.70 8.87
C ASP A 73 29.01 -1.53 9.77
N THR A 74 29.77 -0.45 9.54
CA THR A 74 30.61 0.20 10.56
C THR A 74 30.74 1.69 10.24
N GLY A 75 30.14 2.55 11.06
CA GLY A 75 30.52 3.96 10.99
C GLY A 75 29.57 4.94 11.65
N ASP A 76 29.64 5.00 12.94
CA ASP A 76 29.28 6.14 13.80
C ASP A 76 29.79 7.48 13.23
N ASN A 77 28.91 8.45 13.02
CA ASN A 77 29.28 9.88 13.10
C ASN A 77 28.07 10.75 13.44
N GLY A 78 28.11 11.25 14.64
CA GLY A 78 27.22 12.24 15.19
C GLY A 78 27.21 13.56 14.41
N TYR A 79 26.04 14.11 14.28
CA TYR A 79 25.86 15.52 13.95
C TYR A 79 25.01 16.21 15.00
N THR A 80 25.65 17.07 15.75
CA THR A 80 25.07 18.04 16.67
C THR A 80 24.44 19.17 15.88
N GLY A 81 23.18 19.40 16.05
CA GLY A 81 22.48 20.56 15.53
C GLY A 81 21.64 21.20 16.63
N THR A 82 21.96 22.41 16.89
CA THR A 82 21.56 23.31 17.96
C THR A 82 20.07 23.63 18.01
N ASP A 83 19.61 23.68 19.25
CA ASP A 83 18.31 24.11 19.76
C ASP A 83 17.92 25.55 19.41
N ILE A 84 16.62 25.80 19.37
CA ILE A 84 16.02 27.07 19.85
C ILE A 84 14.67 26.76 20.51
N ASP A 85 14.59 27.19 21.73
CA ASP A 85 13.57 27.22 22.76
C ASP A 85 12.15 27.61 22.37
N THR A 86 11.17 27.14 23.13
CA THR A 86 10.39 28.01 24.03
C THR A 86 9.58 27.23 25.05
N GLU A 87 9.66 27.74 26.25
CA GLU A 87 9.11 27.38 27.55
C GLU A 87 7.58 27.25 27.62
N THR A 88 7.12 26.43 28.55
CA THR A 88 6.32 26.93 29.71
C THR A 88 6.20 25.87 30.81
N GLU A 89 6.37 26.40 32.01
CA GLU A 89 6.37 25.76 33.33
C GLU A 89 5.01 25.18 33.76
N SER A 90 5.05 24.19 34.65
CA SER A 90 4.50 24.34 36.00
C SER A 90 4.78 23.13 36.92
N ASP A 91 5.28 23.51 38.06
CA ASP A 91 5.59 22.79 39.29
C ASP A 91 4.54 21.78 39.81
N THR A 92 5.03 20.71 40.46
CA THR A 92 4.90 20.55 41.94
C THR A 92 5.71 19.40 42.48
N LYS A 93 6.38 19.69 43.61
CA LYS A 93 7.23 18.84 44.47
C LYS A 93 6.44 17.84 45.31
N ALA A 94 7.10 16.75 45.70
CA ALA A 94 7.54 16.43 47.08
C ALA A 94 8.02 14.96 47.18
N ASP A 95 9.26 14.77 47.51
CA ASP A 95 9.87 14.29 48.79
C ASP A 95 9.46 12.86 49.22
N GLY A 96 10.41 11.99 49.33
CA GLY A 96 11.43 11.70 50.31
C GLY A 96 11.65 10.20 50.45
N ASP A 97 12.78 9.78 50.36
CA ASP A 97 13.89 9.46 51.27
C ASP A 97 14.07 7.97 51.64
N LYS A 98 15.28 7.47 51.33
CA LYS A 98 16.23 6.54 52.01
C LYS A 98 15.72 5.16 52.49
N THR A 99 16.48 4.12 52.45
CA THR A 99 17.86 3.66 52.58
C THR A 99 17.88 2.14 52.45
N ALA A 100 18.76 1.53 51.75
CA ALA A 100 20.03 0.86 52.06
C ALA A 100 19.98 -0.48 52.78
N ASP A 101 20.84 -1.38 52.26
CA ASP A 101 21.53 -2.53 52.86
C ASP A 101 20.69 -3.82 53.04
N GLY A 102 21.07 -4.91 52.49
CA GLY A 102 22.30 -5.62 52.55
C GLY A 102 22.10 -7.05 52.95
N ASP A 103 22.79 -7.90 52.29
CA ASP A 103 23.46 -9.09 52.78
C ASP A 103 22.83 -10.49 52.64
N THR A 104 23.66 -11.27 52.05
CA THR A 104 23.82 -12.70 51.89
C THR A 104 23.33 -13.61 53.01
N SER A 105 22.84 -14.82 52.71
CA SER A 105 23.49 -16.07 53.08
C SER A 105 22.75 -17.30 52.54
N GLU A 106 23.57 -18.23 52.13
CA GLU A 106 23.32 -19.62 51.74
C GLU A 106 22.78 -20.45 52.89
N ASP A 107 22.26 -21.57 52.51
CA ASP A 107 22.34 -22.90 53.12
C ASP A 107 21.06 -23.55 53.62
N ASP A 108 20.94 -24.72 53.13
CA ASP A 108 20.67 -26.03 53.74
C ASP A 108 19.35 -26.74 53.43
N GLU A 109 19.61 -27.90 52.83
CA GLU A 109 18.70 -29.03 52.63
C GLU A 109 18.13 -29.54 53.97
N GLU A 110 16.84 -29.86 53.97
CA GLU A 110 16.35 -30.96 54.83
C GLU A 110 15.34 -31.82 54.08
N ILE A 111 15.78 -33.04 53.82
CA ILE A 111 14.97 -34.20 53.45
C ILE A 111 14.24 -34.65 54.69
N SER A 112 12.93 -34.73 54.64
CA SER A 112 12.19 -35.55 55.60
C SER A 112 11.21 -36.45 54.87
N ASP A 113 11.58 -37.74 54.84
CA ASP A 113 10.68 -38.87 54.68
C ASP A 113 9.45 -38.76 55.58
N TYR A 114 8.26 -38.90 55.07
CA TYR A 114 7.11 -39.37 55.81
C TYR A 114 6.27 -40.32 54.95
N ASP A 115 6.34 -41.51 55.40
CA ASP A 115 5.53 -42.72 55.50
C ASP A 115 4.13 -42.70 54.82
N GLU A 116 3.95 -43.73 54.01
CA GLU A 116 2.65 -44.22 53.52
C GLU A 116 1.80 -44.71 54.73
N THR A 117 0.67 -44.07 54.94
CA THR A 117 -0.49 -44.76 55.44
C THR A 117 -1.72 -44.46 54.65
N ALA A 118 -2.16 -45.47 53.90
CA ALA A 118 -3.47 -45.51 53.28
C ALA A 118 -4.56 -45.38 54.33
N ASP A 119 -5.38 -44.36 54.27
CA ASP A 119 -6.74 -44.38 54.82
C ASP A 119 -7.73 -44.09 53.64
N GLU A 120 -8.30 -45.21 53.19
CA GLU A 120 -9.58 -45.18 52.45
C GLU A 120 -10.67 -44.77 53.44
N ASP A 121 -11.16 -43.53 53.36
CA ASP A 121 -12.56 -43.23 53.64
C ASP A 121 -12.92 -41.89 52.93
N GLY A 122 -13.39 -42.00 51.72
CA GLY A 122 -13.71 -40.88 50.89
C GLY A 122 -15.19 -40.58 50.80
N SER A 123 -15.66 -39.67 51.56
CA SER A 123 -16.82 -38.87 51.14
C SER A 123 -16.44 -37.41 51.10
N GLY A 124 -15.48 -37.09 50.23
CA GLY A 124 -15.19 -35.73 49.84
C GLY A 124 -16.23 -35.28 48.84
N SER A 125 -17.13 -34.41 49.26
CA SER A 125 -17.92 -33.56 48.34
C SER A 125 -16.94 -32.66 47.58
N GLY A 126 -16.24 -33.27 46.60
CA GLY A 126 -15.32 -32.55 45.72
C GLY A 126 -16.15 -31.75 44.73
N THR A 127 -16.13 -30.45 44.93
CA THR A 127 -16.71 -29.53 43.90
C THR A 127 -16.03 -29.76 42.56
N VAL A 128 -16.84 -29.98 41.50
CA VAL A 128 -16.34 -30.12 40.15
C VAL A 128 -15.55 -28.86 39.77
N PRO A 129 -14.26 -28.94 39.39
CA PRO A 129 -13.55 -27.78 38.92
C PRO A 129 -14.07 -27.34 37.54
N ALA A 130 -14.10 -26.05 37.31
CA ALA A 130 -14.46 -25.51 35.99
C ALA A 130 -13.41 -25.92 34.92
N PRO A 131 -13.84 -26.30 33.71
CA PRO A 131 -12.90 -26.60 32.64
C PRO A 131 -11.98 -25.42 32.30
N GLU A 132 -10.73 -25.72 31.96
CA GLU A 132 -9.75 -24.74 31.51
C GLU A 132 -9.57 -24.86 29.99
N PHE A 133 -9.68 -23.73 29.27
CA PHE A 133 -9.39 -23.70 27.85
C PHE A 133 -7.87 -23.72 27.62
N VAL A 134 -7.37 -24.82 27.07
CA VAL A 134 -5.96 -24.99 26.67
C VAL A 134 -5.69 -24.49 25.26
N ARG A 135 -6.76 -24.31 24.47
CA ARG A 135 -6.74 -23.65 23.16
C ARG A 135 -7.95 -22.74 23.06
N GLN A 136 -7.70 -21.46 22.87
CA GLN A 136 -8.75 -20.48 22.53
C GLN A 136 -9.03 -20.48 21.04
N PRO A 137 -10.24 -20.14 20.58
CA PRO A 137 -10.48 -19.89 19.16
C PRO A 137 -9.67 -18.67 18.71
N GLU A 138 -9.24 -18.68 17.44
CA GLU A 138 -8.51 -17.54 16.86
C GLU A 138 -9.36 -16.27 16.98
N LYS A 139 -8.73 -15.22 17.52
CA LYS A 139 -9.44 -14.00 17.92
C LYS A 139 -10.08 -13.26 16.74
N MET A 140 -9.37 -13.17 15.60
CA MET A 140 -9.81 -12.43 14.43
C MET A 140 -9.64 -13.27 13.17
N ASN A 141 -10.72 -13.44 12.43
CA ASN A 141 -10.77 -14.29 11.25
C ASN A 141 -11.41 -13.54 10.08
N ILE A 142 -11.02 -13.89 8.88
CA ILE A 142 -11.65 -13.40 7.66
C ILE A 142 -12.36 -14.54 6.93
N ALA A 143 -13.59 -14.30 6.51
CA ALA A 143 -14.35 -15.23 5.69
C ALA A 143 -14.21 -14.84 4.21
N PRO A 144 -13.55 -15.66 3.39
CA PRO A 144 -13.55 -15.44 1.95
C PRO A 144 -14.96 -15.67 1.38
N LYS A 145 -15.22 -15.09 0.22
CA LYS A 145 -16.51 -15.30 -0.46
C LYS A 145 -16.76 -16.78 -0.72
N ASP A 146 -17.99 -17.22 -0.46
CA ASP A 146 -18.51 -18.58 -0.70
C ASP A 146 -17.74 -19.67 0.10
N ARG A 147 -17.07 -19.30 1.19
CA ARG A 147 -16.35 -20.23 2.09
C ARG A 147 -16.79 -20.05 3.55
N THR A 148 -16.73 -21.15 4.28
CA THR A 148 -16.87 -21.18 5.75
C THR A 148 -15.53 -20.88 6.43
N VAL A 149 -15.59 -20.53 7.73
CA VAL A 149 -14.43 -20.43 8.60
C VAL A 149 -14.60 -21.44 9.73
N THR A 150 -13.55 -22.22 10.00
CA THR A 150 -13.54 -23.17 11.11
C THR A 150 -12.93 -22.52 12.33
N LEU A 151 -13.72 -22.35 13.39
CA LEU A 151 -13.24 -21.91 14.72
C LEU A 151 -13.00 -23.15 15.58
N ILE A 152 -11.84 -23.21 16.24
CA ILE A 152 -11.45 -24.38 17.03
C ILE A 152 -11.05 -23.93 18.44
N CYS A 153 -11.60 -24.61 19.46
CA CYS A 153 -11.18 -24.48 20.83
C CYS A 153 -10.92 -25.85 21.47
N GLU A 154 -10.17 -25.91 22.57
CA GLU A 154 -9.96 -27.11 23.36
C GLU A 154 -10.00 -26.73 24.84
N ALA A 155 -10.75 -27.49 25.64
CA ALA A 155 -10.80 -27.33 27.07
C ALA A 155 -10.58 -28.68 27.77
N LYS A 156 -9.96 -28.64 28.97
CA LYS A 156 -9.68 -29.82 29.78
C LYS A 156 -10.29 -29.69 31.16
N SER A 157 -10.73 -30.81 31.72
CA SER A 157 -11.12 -30.94 33.10
C SER A 157 -10.32 -32.07 33.75
N PRO A 158 -9.82 -31.92 34.98
CA PRO A 158 -9.06 -32.97 35.64
C PRO A 158 -9.90 -34.18 36.06
N CYS A 159 -11.21 -34.03 36.13
CA CYS A 159 -12.09 -35.09 36.70
C CYS A 159 -13.14 -35.63 35.75
N CYS A 160 -13.45 -34.92 34.67
CA CYS A 160 -14.71 -35.15 33.96
C CYS A 160 -14.58 -34.92 32.47
N GLU A 161 -15.45 -35.57 31.68
CA GLU A 161 -15.62 -35.28 30.27
C GLU A 161 -16.14 -33.86 30.06
N VAL A 162 -15.61 -33.18 29.07
CA VAL A 162 -15.97 -31.80 28.73
C VAL A 162 -16.96 -31.80 27.57
N LYS A 163 -18.09 -31.12 27.74
CA LYS A 163 -19.09 -30.88 26.70
C LYS A 163 -19.01 -29.46 26.22
N TYR A 164 -19.08 -29.27 24.91
CA TYR A 164 -18.99 -27.97 24.27
C TYR A 164 -20.37 -27.47 23.82
N GLN A 165 -20.52 -26.14 23.70
CA GLN A 165 -21.65 -25.48 23.06
C GLN A 165 -21.20 -24.13 22.52
N TRP A 166 -21.40 -23.90 21.22
CA TRP A 166 -21.11 -22.63 20.57
C TRP A 166 -22.29 -21.66 20.65
N TYR A 167 -21.95 -20.37 20.66
CA TYR A 167 -22.87 -19.25 20.72
C TYR A 167 -22.48 -18.20 19.71
N GLU A 168 -23.46 -17.54 19.09
CA GLU A 168 -23.30 -16.30 18.35
C GLU A 168 -23.67 -15.11 19.22
N SER A 169 -22.84 -14.03 19.20
CA SER A 169 -23.10 -12.81 19.93
C SER A 169 -23.28 -11.62 18.98
N PRO A 170 -24.31 -10.80 19.13
CA PRO A 170 -24.55 -9.68 18.25
C PRO A 170 -23.52 -8.53 18.37
N ASN A 171 -22.75 -8.50 19.45
CA ASN A 171 -21.86 -7.37 19.79
C ASN A 171 -20.56 -7.78 20.48
N GLY A 172 -20.19 -9.06 20.41
CA GLY A 172 -18.98 -9.57 21.07
C GLY A 172 -19.09 -9.74 22.60
N SER A 173 -20.26 -9.50 23.19
CA SER A 173 -20.49 -9.72 24.62
C SER A 173 -21.01 -11.13 24.86
N LYS A 174 -20.34 -11.90 25.74
CA LYS A 174 -20.79 -13.23 26.17
C LYS A 174 -22.17 -13.20 26.87
N ASN A 175 -22.58 -12.04 27.39
CA ASN A 175 -23.86 -11.87 28.09
C ASN A 175 -25.08 -11.79 27.14
N SER A 176 -24.86 -11.55 25.88
CA SER A 176 -25.90 -11.40 24.84
C SER A 176 -25.88 -12.53 23.81
N GLY A 177 -25.13 -13.59 24.08
CA GLY A 177 -24.98 -14.72 23.16
C GLY A 177 -26.25 -15.53 23.00
N THR A 178 -26.55 -15.92 21.77
CA THR A 178 -27.61 -16.87 21.40
C THR A 178 -26.97 -18.22 21.12
N VAL A 179 -27.52 -19.28 21.70
CA VAL A 179 -27.05 -20.65 21.49
C VAL A 179 -27.17 -21.03 20.01
N LEU A 180 -26.16 -21.70 19.47
CA LEU A 180 -26.17 -22.32 18.15
C LEU A 180 -26.58 -23.80 18.33
N PRO A 181 -27.83 -24.17 17.99
CA PRO A 181 -28.34 -25.52 18.27
C PRO A 181 -27.57 -26.58 17.46
N GLY A 182 -27.06 -27.61 18.16
CA GLY A 182 -26.32 -28.70 17.55
C GLY A 182 -24.81 -28.49 17.41
N GLU A 183 -24.30 -27.27 17.64
CA GLU A 183 -22.88 -26.96 17.58
C GLU A 183 -22.22 -27.27 18.94
N THR A 184 -21.97 -28.57 19.17
CA THR A 184 -21.51 -29.13 20.43
C THR A 184 -20.10 -29.75 20.36
N GLU A 185 -19.42 -29.59 19.23
CA GLU A 185 -18.06 -30.08 19.04
C GLU A 185 -17.01 -28.97 19.35
N PRO A 186 -15.74 -29.33 19.61
CA PRO A 186 -14.66 -28.34 19.78
C PRO A 186 -14.42 -27.46 18.55
N ALA A 187 -14.78 -27.93 17.37
CA ALA A 187 -14.71 -27.20 16.10
C ALA A 187 -16.10 -26.77 15.65
N PHE A 188 -16.23 -25.53 15.21
CA PHE A 188 -17.45 -24.95 14.66
C PHE A 188 -17.15 -24.36 13.27
N GLU A 189 -17.96 -24.71 12.29
CA GLU A 189 -17.92 -24.09 10.96
C GLU A 189 -18.99 -23.00 10.87
N THR A 190 -18.54 -21.77 10.55
CA THR A 190 -19.46 -20.64 10.37
C THR A 190 -20.34 -20.87 9.13
N PRO A 191 -21.52 -20.24 9.03
CA PRO A 191 -22.24 -20.18 7.76
C PRO A 191 -21.41 -19.44 6.71
N VAL A 192 -21.73 -19.65 5.43
CA VAL A 192 -21.26 -18.82 4.33
C VAL A 192 -21.96 -17.47 4.42
N PHE A 193 -21.18 -16.39 4.49
CA PHE A 193 -21.73 -15.03 4.56
C PHE A 193 -22.01 -14.48 3.16
N THR A 194 -23.11 -13.78 3.01
CA THR A 194 -23.53 -13.12 1.75
C THR A 194 -23.57 -11.61 1.85
N GLU A 195 -23.59 -11.07 3.07
CA GLU A 195 -23.62 -9.63 3.35
C GLU A 195 -22.40 -9.24 4.20
N LYS A 196 -21.81 -8.09 3.88
CA LYS A 196 -20.67 -7.55 4.62
C LYS A 196 -21.03 -7.37 6.10
N GLY A 197 -20.17 -7.85 6.99
CA GLY A 197 -20.41 -7.75 8.43
C GLY A 197 -19.30 -8.34 9.28
N ILE A 198 -19.39 -8.10 10.58
CA ILE A 198 -18.52 -8.69 11.60
C ILE A 198 -19.41 -9.52 12.52
N HIS A 199 -19.12 -10.79 12.63
CA HIS A 199 -19.83 -11.78 13.43
C HIS A 199 -18.97 -12.21 14.60
N TYR A 200 -19.58 -12.50 15.74
CA TYR A 200 -18.86 -12.84 16.96
C TYR A 200 -19.35 -14.17 17.51
N TYR A 201 -18.41 -15.04 17.86
CA TYR A 201 -18.67 -16.37 18.36
C TYR A 201 -17.87 -16.67 19.62
N TYR A 202 -18.42 -17.49 20.50
CA TYR A 202 -17.68 -18.06 21.63
C TYR A 202 -18.20 -19.44 21.95
N CYS A 203 -17.38 -20.25 22.62
CA CYS A 203 -17.72 -21.59 23.04
C CYS A 203 -17.80 -21.66 24.55
N THR A 204 -18.75 -22.41 25.10
CA THR A 204 -18.72 -22.81 26.52
C THR A 204 -18.27 -24.26 26.61
N ALA A 205 -17.48 -24.53 27.62
CA ALA A 205 -17.03 -25.87 28.01
C ALA A 205 -17.61 -26.22 29.40
N THR A 206 -18.31 -27.35 29.48
CA THR A 206 -18.97 -27.79 30.71
C THR A 206 -18.44 -29.14 31.12
N ALA A 207 -17.89 -29.24 32.34
CA ALA A 207 -17.55 -30.49 33.01
C ALA A 207 -18.71 -30.96 33.86
N VAL A 208 -19.07 -32.25 33.75
CA VAL A 208 -20.18 -32.86 34.50
C VAL A 208 -19.66 -34.07 35.25
N SER A 209 -19.81 -34.08 36.57
CA SER A 209 -19.42 -35.22 37.40
C SER A 209 -20.42 -36.38 37.31
N SER A 210 -20.02 -37.52 37.78
CA SER A 210 -20.91 -38.69 37.92
C SER A 210 -22.11 -38.47 38.87
N SER A 211 -22.01 -37.49 39.79
CA SER A 211 -23.12 -37.06 40.66
C SER A 211 -24.08 -36.08 40.00
N GLY A 212 -23.80 -35.61 38.77
CA GLY A 212 -24.60 -34.63 38.06
C GLY A 212 -24.28 -33.16 38.37
N GLU A 213 -23.29 -32.89 39.22
CA GLU A 213 -22.78 -31.54 39.45
C GLU A 213 -22.03 -31.05 38.20
N SER A 214 -22.20 -29.80 37.82
CA SER A 214 -21.55 -29.24 36.63
C SER A 214 -20.93 -27.87 36.87
N LYS A 215 -19.84 -27.58 36.16
CA LYS A 215 -19.21 -26.27 36.09
C LYS A 215 -18.91 -25.94 34.63
N THR A 216 -19.10 -24.67 34.26
CA THR A 216 -18.94 -24.16 32.91
C THR A 216 -17.95 -23.01 32.90
N SER A 217 -17.06 -23.03 31.91
CA SER A 217 -16.21 -21.91 31.49
C SER A 217 -16.57 -21.46 30.08
N ALA A 218 -16.23 -20.24 29.71
CA ALA A 218 -16.40 -19.72 28.37
C ALA A 218 -15.08 -19.32 27.73
N SER A 219 -14.89 -19.68 26.46
CA SER A 219 -13.72 -19.27 25.68
C SER A 219 -13.66 -17.75 25.50
N ASP A 220 -12.57 -17.26 24.99
CA ASP A 220 -12.53 -15.93 24.41
C ASP A 220 -13.49 -15.81 23.24
N VAL A 221 -13.86 -14.56 22.92
CA VAL A 221 -14.72 -14.28 21.77
C VAL A 221 -13.87 -14.24 20.50
N ALA A 222 -14.21 -15.06 19.52
CA ALA A 222 -13.71 -14.98 18.16
C ALA A 222 -14.58 -14.04 17.34
N SER A 223 -13.98 -13.23 16.50
CA SER A 223 -14.68 -12.46 15.46
C SER A 223 -14.37 -13.02 14.08
N VAL A 224 -15.37 -12.98 13.20
CA VAL A 224 -15.26 -13.38 11.79
C VAL A 224 -15.84 -12.25 10.95
N ALA A 225 -15.02 -11.63 10.10
CA ALA A 225 -15.49 -10.60 9.19
C ALA A 225 -15.66 -11.14 7.78
N TYR A 226 -16.77 -10.77 7.13
CA TYR A 226 -16.95 -10.88 5.70
C TYR A 226 -16.94 -9.48 5.10
N THR A 227 -15.87 -9.14 4.38
CA THR A 227 -15.62 -7.79 3.83
C THR A 227 -16.04 -7.66 2.38
N ALA A 228 -16.23 -8.79 1.70
CA ALA A 228 -16.39 -8.91 0.26
C ALA A 228 -15.17 -8.39 -0.56
N LEU A 229 -14.01 -8.26 0.09
CA LEU A 229 -12.75 -7.98 -0.58
C LEU A 229 -12.01 -9.27 -0.95
N PRO A 230 -11.08 -9.23 -1.93
CA PRO A 230 -10.12 -10.29 -2.11
C PRO A 230 -9.33 -10.56 -0.82
N THR A 231 -8.99 -11.82 -0.58
CA THR A 231 -8.11 -12.19 0.53
C THR A 231 -6.79 -12.68 -0.01
N VAL A 232 -5.71 -12.07 0.46
CA VAL A 232 -4.33 -12.47 0.17
C VAL A 232 -3.81 -13.30 1.33
N TYR A 233 -3.36 -14.50 1.03
CA TYR A 233 -2.71 -15.39 1.99
C TYR A 233 -1.21 -15.43 1.69
N ILE A 234 -0.40 -15.23 2.70
CA ILE A 234 1.05 -15.35 2.63
C ILE A 234 1.49 -16.34 3.70
N ASN A 235 2.22 -17.37 3.26
CA ASN A 235 2.78 -18.37 4.15
C ASN A 235 4.31 -18.38 3.99
N THR A 236 5.01 -17.98 5.02
CA THR A 236 6.47 -18.06 5.09
C THR A 236 6.91 -19.48 5.44
N PRO A 237 8.14 -19.91 5.07
CA PRO A 237 8.66 -21.21 5.48
C PRO A 237 8.58 -21.38 7.00
N ASP A 238 7.96 -22.47 7.47
CA ASP A 238 7.82 -22.82 8.88
C ASP A 238 7.22 -21.69 9.76
N GLY A 239 6.50 -20.73 9.16
CA GLY A 239 5.92 -19.61 9.86
C GLY A 239 6.92 -18.54 10.34
N VAL A 240 8.12 -18.49 9.72
CA VAL A 240 9.17 -17.53 10.10
C VAL A 240 8.68 -16.10 9.94
N GLU A 241 8.96 -15.27 10.93
CA GLU A 241 8.62 -13.84 10.93
C GLU A 241 9.46 -13.06 9.92
N ILE A 242 8.84 -12.07 9.26
CA ILE A 242 9.53 -11.17 8.33
C ILE A 242 10.09 -10.00 9.15
N THR A 243 11.40 -10.01 9.40
CA THR A 243 12.07 -9.05 10.27
C THR A 243 12.95 -8.04 9.55
N SER A 244 13.30 -8.29 8.26
CA SER A 244 14.17 -7.44 7.47
C SER A 244 13.41 -6.72 6.35
N LYS A 245 13.80 -5.47 6.06
CA LYS A 245 13.42 -4.74 4.85
C LYS A 245 14.51 -4.80 3.76
N GLU A 246 15.69 -5.30 4.08
CA GLU A 246 16.81 -5.43 3.16
C GLU A 246 16.87 -6.85 2.58
N GLU A 247 16.77 -7.86 3.43
CA GLU A 247 16.90 -9.26 3.02
C GLU A 247 15.57 -9.87 2.58
N TRP A 248 15.60 -10.59 1.46
CA TRP A 248 14.45 -11.32 0.95
C TRP A 248 14.30 -12.68 1.65
N LEU A 249 13.16 -12.91 2.29
CA LEU A 249 12.76 -14.23 2.76
C LEU A 249 12.23 -15.06 1.59
N SER A 250 13.02 -16.04 1.16
CA SER A 250 12.70 -16.95 0.05
C SER A 250 11.84 -18.12 0.50
N GLY A 251 11.22 -18.83 -0.46
CA GLY A 251 10.39 -20.00 -0.17
C GLY A 251 9.02 -19.66 0.42
N THR A 252 8.64 -18.39 0.38
CA THR A 252 7.31 -17.93 0.77
C THR A 252 6.30 -18.28 -0.33
N ALA A 253 5.08 -18.62 0.07
CA ALA A 253 3.96 -18.87 -0.84
C ALA A 253 2.93 -17.75 -0.73
N ILE A 254 2.38 -17.30 -1.87
CA ILE A 254 1.26 -16.39 -1.95
C ILE A 254 0.08 -17.03 -2.63
N SER A 255 -1.12 -16.87 -2.05
CA SER A 255 -2.40 -17.26 -2.63
C SER A 255 -3.38 -16.09 -2.61
N VAL A 256 -4.31 -16.06 -3.55
CA VAL A 256 -5.39 -15.05 -3.60
C VAL A 256 -6.73 -15.73 -3.77
N ALA A 257 -7.68 -15.35 -2.91
CA ALA A 257 -9.10 -15.64 -3.07
C ALA A 257 -9.82 -14.36 -3.56
N GLY A 258 -10.28 -14.37 -4.79
CA GLY A 258 -10.61 -13.16 -5.58
C GLY A 258 -12.03 -12.59 -5.38
N ALA A 259 -12.67 -12.76 -4.22
CA ALA A 259 -13.98 -12.16 -3.88
C ALA A 259 -15.10 -12.37 -4.94
N GLY A 260 -15.08 -13.53 -5.62
CA GLY A 260 -16.04 -13.88 -6.67
C GLY A 260 -15.55 -13.57 -8.09
N ASN A 261 -14.40 -12.97 -8.26
CA ASN A 261 -13.71 -12.95 -9.54
C ASN A 261 -12.79 -14.18 -9.63
N GLU A 262 -13.26 -15.23 -10.29
CA GLU A 262 -12.52 -16.50 -10.39
C GLU A 262 -11.17 -16.36 -11.11
N SER A 263 -11.03 -15.40 -12.01
CA SER A 263 -9.77 -15.17 -12.73
C SER A 263 -8.66 -14.63 -11.80
N TRP A 264 -9.02 -14.11 -10.63
CA TRP A 264 -8.07 -13.63 -9.63
C TRP A 264 -7.58 -14.73 -8.69
N ASN A 265 -8.27 -15.88 -8.67
CA ASN A 265 -7.92 -16.99 -7.79
C ASN A 265 -6.62 -17.65 -8.22
N PHE A 266 -5.73 -17.84 -7.28
CA PHE A 266 -4.57 -18.72 -7.41
C PHE A 266 -4.06 -19.16 -6.04
N ASP A 267 -3.38 -20.29 -6.01
CA ASP A 267 -2.88 -20.90 -4.79
C ASP A 267 -1.37 -21.19 -4.91
N ASP A 268 -0.66 -21.00 -3.80
CA ASP A 268 0.71 -21.44 -3.51
C ASP A 268 1.76 -21.05 -4.58
N ILE A 269 1.69 -19.81 -5.04
CA ILE A 269 2.71 -19.28 -5.95
C ILE A 269 3.96 -18.89 -5.15
N GLU A 270 5.11 -19.44 -5.56
CA GLU A 270 6.40 -19.13 -4.93
C GLU A 270 6.77 -17.66 -5.12
N THR A 271 7.07 -17.02 -4.01
CA THR A 271 7.49 -15.61 -3.93
C THR A 271 8.60 -15.45 -2.90
N ASN A 272 9.32 -14.35 -3.01
CA ASN A 272 10.14 -13.81 -1.93
C ASN A 272 9.40 -12.62 -1.32
N ILE A 273 9.56 -12.42 -0.02
CA ILE A 273 8.95 -11.31 0.71
C ILE A 273 10.00 -10.61 1.58
N ARG A 274 9.89 -9.30 1.72
CA ARG A 274 10.63 -8.52 2.72
C ARG A 274 9.79 -7.33 3.19
N GLY A 275 10.18 -6.74 4.28
CA GLY A 275 9.64 -5.44 4.71
C GLY A 275 9.91 -4.35 3.68
N ARG A 276 9.22 -3.22 3.79
CA ARG A 276 9.45 -2.02 2.96
C ARG A 276 9.16 -0.73 3.71
N GLY A 277 9.62 0.37 3.13
CA GLY A 277 9.46 1.71 3.68
C GLY A 277 10.43 2.01 4.82
N ASN A 278 10.54 3.27 5.16
CA ASN A 278 11.41 3.75 6.25
C ASN A 278 10.58 4.01 7.51
N SER A 279 9.82 5.11 7.55
CA SER A 279 8.93 5.42 8.69
C SER A 279 7.80 4.41 8.87
N THR A 280 7.25 3.89 7.77
CA THR A 280 6.15 2.92 7.79
C THR A 280 6.57 1.53 8.27
N TRP A 281 7.82 1.12 8.01
CA TRP A 281 8.37 -0.14 8.54
C TRP A 281 8.44 -0.17 10.06
N ASN A 282 8.63 0.99 10.69
CA ASN A 282 8.69 1.11 12.16
C ASN A 282 7.30 1.07 12.83
N GLN A 283 6.21 1.05 12.05
CA GLN A 283 4.86 0.97 12.59
C GLN A 283 4.49 -0.47 12.99
N PRO A 284 3.51 -0.69 13.89
CA PRO A 284 3.05 -2.02 14.27
C PRO A 284 2.57 -2.86 13.09
N LYS A 285 1.77 -2.29 12.19
CA LYS A 285 1.29 -2.92 10.96
C LYS A 285 2.31 -2.71 9.84
N LYS A 286 2.92 -3.79 9.39
CA LYS A 286 4.08 -3.77 8.49
C LYS A 286 3.69 -3.76 7.02
N PRO A 287 4.26 -2.87 6.18
CA PRO A 287 4.16 -2.98 4.73
C PRO A 287 5.21 -3.95 4.18
N TYR A 288 4.92 -4.57 3.00
CA TYR A 288 5.79 -5.58 2.40
C TYR A 288 6.05 -5.33 0.92
N SER A 289 7.21 -5.81 0.45
CA SER A 289 7.55 -5.97 -0.96
C SER A 289 7.51 -7.46 -1.31
N LEU A 290 7.00 -7.77 -2.51
CA LEU A 290 6.93 -9.13 -3.03
C LEU A 290 7.74 -9.23 -4.33
N LYS A 291 8.45 -10.36 -4.50
CA LYS A 291 9.17 -10.74 -5.73
C LYS A 291 8.75 -12.15 -6.12
N LEU A 292 7.77 -12.26 -7.02
CA LEU A 292 7.32 -13.56 -7.53
C LEU A 292 8.45 -14.25 -8.30
N LYS A 293 8.57 -15.54 -8.16
CA LYS A 293 9.54 -16.33 -8.93
C LYS A 293 9.28 -16.23 -10.43
N LYS A 294 8.00 -16.24 -10.84
CA LYS A 294 7.56 -16.04 -12.23
C LYS A 294 6.59 -14.87 -12.29
N ALA A 295 6.73 -14.04 -13.32
CA ALA A 295 5.82 -12.93 -13.55
C ALA A 295 4.37 -13.42 -13.74
N ARG A 296 3.40 -12.76 -13.08
CA ARG A 296 1.98 -13.12 -13.08
C ARG A 296 1.11 -11.87 -13.01
N GLU A 297 -0.09 -11.95 -13.56
CA GLU A 297 -1.17 -11.02 -13.30
C GLU A 297 -1.69 -11.23 -11.87
N ILE A 298 -1.94 -10.13 -11.15
CA ILE A 298 -2.57 -10.16 -9.83
C ILE A 298 -3.76 -9.21 -9.84
N MET A 299 -4.95 -9.70 -9.51
CA MET A 299 -6.20 -8.92 -9.40
C MET A 299 -6.48 -8.02 -10.61
N GLY A 300 -6.23 -8.52 -11.83
CA GLY A 300 -6.47 -7.79 -13.08
C GLY A 300 -5.34 -6.85 -13.49
N MET A 301 -4.35 -6.62 -12.64
CA MET A 301 -3.17 -5.83 -12.98
C MET A 301 -2.22 -6.61 -13.89
N PRO A 302 -1.52 -5.94 -14.83
CA PRO A 302 -0.63 -6.56 -15.80
C PRO A 302 0.45 -7.44 -15.17
N LYS A 303 0.84 -8.49 -15.90
CA LYS A 303 1.81 -9.49 -15.48
C LYS A 303 3.17 -8.87 -15.12
N HIS A 304 3.61 -9.08 -13.88
CA HIS A 304 4.92 -8.65 -13.40
C HIS A 304 5.41 -9.51 -12.21
N LYS A 305 6.71 -9.41 -11.86
CA LYS A 305 7.29 -10.09 -10.70
C LYS A 305 7.19 -9.26 -9.41
N ARG A 306 7.27 -7.93 -9.49
CA ARG A 306 7.38 -7.04 -8.34
C ARG A 306 6.04 -6.43 -7.95
N TRP A 307 5.67 -6.57 -6.67
CA TRP A 307 4.43 -6.08 -6.10
C TRP A 307 4.67 -5.47 -4.73
N VAL A 308 3.74 -4.67 -4.26
CA VAL A 308 3.80 -4.07 -2.92
C VAL A 308 2.51 -4.30 -2.16
N LEU A 309 2.62 -4.49 -0.86
CA LEU A 309 1.52 -4.49 0.10
C LEU A 309 1.66 -3.25 0.99
N LEU A 310 0.85 -2.23 0.74
CA LEU A 310 0.81 -1.03 1.56
C LEU A 310 -0.10 -1.27 2.76
N ALA A 311 0.43 -1.03 3.95
CA ALA A 311 -0.30 -1.22 5.20
C ALA A 311 -1.27 -0.06 5.52
N ASN A 312 -1.02 1.12 4.95
CA ASN A 312 -1.75 2.37 5.19
C ASN A 312 -1.93 2.70 6.69
N TYR A 313 -0.97 2.28 7.54
CA TYR A 313 -1.08 2.43 8.99
C TYR A 313 -1.17 3.90 9.44
N LEU A 314 -0.56 4.82 8.70
CA LEU A 314 -0.56 6.26 8.99
C LEU A 314 -1.77 7.00 8.37
N ASP A 315 -2.68 6.27 7.72
CA ASP A 315 -3.88 6.81 7.10
C ASP A 315 -5.13 6.05 7.54
N ASP A 316 -5.84 6.59 8.54
CA ASP A 316 -7.08 5.98 9.04
C ASP A 316 -8.22 5.98 8.00
N SER A 317 -8.06 6.70 6.88
CA SER A 317 -8.99 6.67 5.74
C SER A 317 -8.66 5.58 4.71
N PHE A 318 -7.43 5.09 4.67
CA PHE A 318 -6.87 4.20 3.64
C PHE A 318 -6.87 4.78 2.22
N MET A 319 -7.30 6.02 2.01
CA MET A 319 -7.64 6.58 0.70
C MET A 319 -6.66 7.62 0.16
N LYS A 320 -5.66 8.07 0.94
CA LYS A 320 -4.76 9.14 0.49
C LYS A 320 -4.03 8.78 -0.81
N ASN A 321 -3.41 7.60 -0.87
CA ASN A 321 -2.74 7.12 -2.07
C ASN A 321 -3.75 6.89 -3.21
N GLU A 322 -4.89 6.28 -2.94
CA GLU A 322 -5.95 6.00 -3.92
C GLU A 322 -6.46 7.27 -4.61
N ILE A 323 -6.73 8.33 -3.83
CA ILE A 323 -7.18 9.63 -4.37
C ILE A 323 -6.07 10.32 -5.16
N ALA A 324 -4.82 10.22 -4.73
CA ALA A 324 -3.68 10.75 -5.46
C ALA A 324 -3.49 10.05 -6.82
N PHE A 325 -3.63 8.72 -6.86
CA PHE A 325 -3.57 7.93 -8.08
C PHE A 325 -4.74 8.25 -9.02
N TYR A 326 -5.96 8.39 -8.49
CA TYR A 326 -7.11 8.86 -9.26
C TYR A 326 -6.85 10.24 -9.88
N LEU A 327 -6.28 11.19 -9.15
CA LEU A 327 -5.92 12.52 -9.68
C LEU A 327 -4.81 12.42 -10.74
N SER A 328 -3.85 11.51 -10.56
CA SER A 328 -2.79 11.25 -11.53
C SER A 328 -3.35 10.78 -12.88
N GLU A 329 -4.29 9.84 -12.86
CA GLU A 329 -5.00 9.38 -14.06
C GLU A 329 -5.84 10.48 -14.69
N LEU A 330 -6.59 11.23 -13.87
CA LEU A 330 -7.44 12.33 -14.32
C LEU A 330 -6.62 13.41 -15.04
N PHE A 331 -5.43 13.74 -14.54
CA PHE A 331 -4.51 14.68 -15.18
C PHE A 331 -3.70 14.06 -16.31
N GLU A 332 -3.87 12.77 -16.59
CA GLU A 332 -3.20 12.06 -17.69
C GLU A 332 -1.67 12.16 -17.57
N LEU A 333 -1.10 11.80 -16.40
CA LEU A 333 0.33 11.52 -16.25
C LEU A 333 0.68 10.24 -17.03
N ASP A 334 1.91 10.12 -17.53
CA ASP A 334 2.32 9.05 -18.45
C ASP A 334 2.01 7.64 -17.92
N TRP A 335 2.14 7.43 -16.61
CA TRP A 335 1.76 6.20 -15.94
C TRP A 335 1.36 6.47 -14.48
N THR A 336 0.34 5.73 -14.04
CA THR A 336 -0.13 5.75 -12.65
C THR A 336 -0.06 4.33 -12.08
N VAL A 337 0.34 4.23 -10.82
CA VAL A 337 0.37 2.97 -10.09
C VAL A 337 -1.05 2.46 -9.86
N HIS A 338 -1.31 1.19 -10.19
CA HIS A 338 -2.58 0.52 -9.94
C HIS A 338 -2.48 -0.46 -8.78
N GLY A 339 -3.60 -0.69 -8.11
CA GLY A 339 -3.72 -1.64 -7.02
C GLY A 339 -5.14 -1.91 -6.61
N GLU A 340 -5.29 -2.85 -5.69
CA GLU A 340 -6.57 -3.30 -5.17
C GLU A 340 -6.50 -3.47 -3.66
N PHE A 341 -7.57 -3.08 -2.97
CA PHE A 341 -7.73 -3.35 -1.56
C PHE A 341 -7.99 -4.84 -1.32
N ALA A 342 -7.32 -5.40 -0.33
CA ALA A 342 -7.42 -6.81 0.03
C ALA A 342 -7.25 -7.01 1.54
N ASP A 343 -7.89 -8.03 2.07
CA ASP A 343 -7.60 -8.54 3.40
C ASP A 343 -6.32 -9.38 3.37
N LEU A 344 -5.39 -9.17 4.30
CA LEU A 344 -4.15 -9.94 4.39
C LEU A 344 -4.21 -10.94 5.55
N VAL A 345 -3.91 -12.19 5.23
CA VAL A 345 -3.64 -13.27 6.19
C VAL A 345 -2.20 -13.73 6.04
N LEU A 346 -1.40 -13.56 7.08
CA LEU A 346 0.01 -13.96 7.11
C LEU A 346 0.19 -15.10 8.10
N ASN A 347 0.68 -16.26 7.63
CA ASN A 347 0.88 -17.47 8.44
C ASN A 347 -0.39 -17.89 9.23
N GLY A 348 -1.56 -17.74 8.62
CA GLY A 348 -2.85 -18.06 9.22
C GLY A 348 -3.45 -16.96 10.11
N GLU A 349 -2.72 -15.88 10.39
CA GLU A 349 -3.18 -14.77 11.22
C GLU A 349 -3.65 -13.58 10.36
N TYR A 350 -4.86 -13.08 10.61
CA TYR A 350 -5.38 -11.88 9.93
C TYR A 350 -4.55 -10.65 10.26
N GLN A 351 -4.04 -9.95 9.26
CA GLN A 351 -3.19 -8.77 9.42
C GLN A 351 -3.90 -7.44 9.16
N GLY A 352 -5.12 -7.47 8.65
CA GLY A 352 -5.89 -6.26 8.38
C GLY A 352 -6.12 -5.97 6.90
N LEU A 353 -6.64 -4.78 6.62
CA LEU A 353 -6.87 -4.24 5.28
C LEU A 353 -5.55 -3.71 4.68
N TYR A 354 -5.15 -4.25 3.55
CA TYR A 354 -3.97 -3.81 2.78
C TYR A 354 -4.38 -3.31 1.41
N TRP A 355 -3.48 -2.58 0.78
CA TRP A 355 -3.55 -2.25 -0.64
C TRP A 355 -2.44 -3.02 -1.36
N LEU A 356 -2.80 -3.98 -2.21
CA LEU A 356 -1.87 -4.74 -3.03
C LEU A 356 -1.77 -4.07 -4.40
N GLY A 357 -0.60 -3.60 -4.76
CA GLY A 357 -0.42 -2.87 -6.00
C GLY A 357 0.92 -3.08 -6.69
N GLU A 358 1.06 -2.38 -7.79
CA GLU A 358 2.25 -2.40 -8.61
C GLU A 358 3.42 -1.71 -7.91
N ALA A 359 4.61 -2.27 -8.01
CA ALA A 359 5.84 -1.55 -7.67
C ALA A 359 6.23 -0.64 -8.84
N ILE A 360 6.76 0.54 -8.56
CA ILE A 360 7.35 1.42 -9.59
C ILE A 360 8.59 0.73 -10.15
N LYS A 361 8.51 0.28 -11.39
CA LYS A 361 9.59 -0.39 -12.14
C LYS A 361 9.45 -0.07 -13.62
N VAL A 362 10.57 -0.09 -14.32
CA VAL A 362 10.57 -0.02 -15.78
C VAL A 362 9.98 -1.32 -16.33
N ASP A 363 8.92 -1.21 -17.10
CA ASP A 363 8.25 -2.30 -17.82
C ASP A 363 7.24 -1.67 -18.79
N LYS A 364 7.00 -2.33 -19.93
CA LYS A 364 6.04 -1.86 -20.95
C LYS A 364 4.61 -1.63 -20.46
N ASN A 365 4.22 -2.22 -19.33
CA ASN A 365 2.90 -2.04 -18.71
C ASN A 365 2.97 -1.17 -17.44
N ARG A 366 4.11 -0.57 -17.16
CA ARG A 366 4.35 0.32 -16.02
C ARG A 366 5.04 1.60 -16.49
N VAL A 367 6.24 1.88 -16.02
CA VAL A 367 7.02 3.00 -16.54
C VAL A 367 7.65 2.54 -17.85
N ASP A 368 6.97 2.86 -18.98
CA ASP A 368 7.36 2.43 -20.32
C ASP A 368 8.40 3.41 -20.88
N ILE A 369 9.66 3.14 -20.61
CA ILE A 369 10.82 3.87 -21.13
C ILE A 369 11.80 2.88 -21.76
N ASN A 370 12.65 3.37 -22.64
CA ASN A 370 13.68 2.56 -23.28
C ASN A 370 14.80 2.24 -22.27
N ASP A 371 14.65 1.15 -21.53
CA ASP A 371 15.67 0.68 -20.58
C ASP A 371 16.89 0.04 -21.30
N GLY A 372 16.80 -0.13 -22.62
CA GLY A 372 17.87 -0.62 -23.47
C GLY A 372 18.33 -2.04 -23.13
N SER A 373 17.45 -2.88 -22.61
CA SER A 373 17.76 -4.25 -22.18
C SER A 373 18.29 -5.15 -23.30
N GLU A 374 18.17 -4.75 -24.57
CA GLU A 374 18.63 -5.50 -25.73
C GLU A 374 19.64 -4.66 -26.55
N ASP A 375 20.83 -5.17 -26.77
CA ASP A 375 21.84 -4.75 -27.78
C ASP A 375 22.53 -3.37 -27.62
N MET A 376 22.68 -2.81 -26.41
CA MET A 376 23.37 -1.53 -26.26
C MET A 376 24.89 -1.63 -26.24
N THR A 377 25.54 -0.69 -26.94
CA THR A 377 26.98 -0.42 -26.78
C THR A 377 27.24 0.41 -25.53
N ASP A 378 28.47 0.37 -24.99
CA ASP A 378 28.85 1.15 -23.80
C ASP A 378 28.73 2.68 -24.00
N ASP A 379 28.66 3.14 -25.26
CA ASP A 379 28.58 4.57 -25.62
C ASP A 379 27.15 5.11 -25.71
N GLU A 380 26.11 4.25 -25.70
CA GLU A 380 24.72 4.65 -25.80
C GLU A 380 24.11 4.92 -24.42
N ASP A 381 23.34 5.99 -24.31
CA ASP A 381 22.58 6.30 -23.11
C ASP A 381 21.19 5.68 -23.20
N LYS A 382 20.79 5.02 -22.13
CA LYS A 382 19.43 4.53 -21.90
C LYS A 382 18.57 5.63 -21.29
N ASP A 383 17.26 5.39 -21.31
CA ASP A 383 16.36 6.19 -20.50
C ASP A 383 16.52 5.85 -19.01
N TYR A 384 16.22 6.79 -18.15
CA TYR A 384 16.36 6.62 -16.72
C TYR A 384 15.03 6.79 -16.01
N LEU A 385 14.70 5.85 -15.13
CA LEU A 385 13.76 6.05 -14.05
C LEU A 385 14.56 6.57 -12.85
N VAL A 386 14.20 7.73 -12.35
CA VAL A 386 14.98 8.48 -11.36
C VAL A 386 14.14 8.76 -10.13
N GLU A 387 14.70 8.59 -8.95
CA GLU A 387 14.09 8.99 -7.69
C GLU A 387 14.92 10.10 -7.04
N MET A 388 14.26 11.17 -6.59
CA MET A 388 14.83 12.10 -5.63
C MET A 388 14.40 11.70 -4.24
N ASP A 389 15.37 11.29 -3.40
CA ASP A 389 15.13 10.92 -2.01
C ASP A 389 16.31 11.28 -1.12
N ILE A 390 16.02 11.88 0.03
CA ILE A 390 17.04 12.27 1.01
C ILE A 390 17.70 11.09 1.71
N TYR A 391 17.09 9.89 1.70
CA TYR A 391 17.71 8.68 2.22
C TYR A 391 18.93 8.27 1.42
N TYR A 392 18.91 8.52 0.11
CA TYR A 392 20.07 8.41 -0.77
C TYR A 392 20.76 7.04 -0.67
N ASP A 393 19.96 5.97 -0.70
CA ASP A 393 20.36 4.60 -0.35
C ASP A 393 20.61 3.67 -1.56
N GLU A 394 20.38 4.11 -2.81
CA GLU A 394 20.72 3.32 -4.00
C GLU A 394 22.23 3.40 -4.37
N PRO A 395 22.78 2.38 -5.04
CA PRO A 395 24.19 2.35 -5.44
C PRO A 395 24.53 3.47 -6.44
N VAL A 396 23.69 3.66 -7.47
CA VAL A 396 23.92 4.64 -8.54
C VAL A 396 23.21 5.95 -8.23
N LYS A 397 23.96 6.93 -7.78
CA LYS A 397 23.43 8.17 -7.22
C LYS A 397 24.36 9.36 -7.39
N PHE A 398 23.79 10.58 -7.42
CA PHE A 398 24.55 11.83 -7.40
C PHE A 398 23.74 12.97 -6.79
N LYS A 399 24.40 14.05 -6.39
CA LYS A 399 23.74 15.30 -6.06
C LYS A 399 23.96 16.33 -7.15
N SER A 400 22.91 17.08 -7.50
CA SER A 400 23.01 18.17 -8.47
C SER A 400 23.87 19.33 -7.98
N ALA A 401 24.39 20.14 -8.91
CA ALA A 401 25.42 21.15 -8.58
C ALA A 401 24.87 22.35 -7.79
N ILE A 402 23.69 22.87 -8.15
CA ILE A 402 23.13 24.10 -7.56
C ILE A 402 22.19 23.78 -6.41
N ARG A 403 21.21 22.95 -6.66
CA ARG A 403 20.18 22.62 -5.67
C ARG A 403 20.60 21.53 -4.68
N GLN A 404 21.69 20.81 -4.97
CA GLN A 404 22.13 19.65 -4.19
C GLN A 404 21.01 18.58 -4.04
N MET A 405 20.16 18.46 -5.08
CA MET A 405 19.10 17.47 -5.10
C MET A 405 19.68 16.07 -5.14
N PRO A 406 19.24 15.16 -4.26
CA PRO A 406 19.71 13.77 -4.22
C PRO A 406 19.00 12.96 -5.30
N TYR A 407 19.70 12.58 -6.34
CA TYR A 407 19.23 11.74 -7.42
C TYR A 407 19.73 10.32 -7.27
N MET A 408 18.85 9.34 -7.49
CA MET A 408 19.14 7.91 -7.54
C MET A 408 18.54 7.32 -8.81
N ILE A 409 19.26 6.44 -9.49
CA ILE A 409 18.79 5.72 -10.68
C ILE A 409 18.12 4.43 -10.20
N LYS A 410 16.90 4.15 -10.66
CA LYS A 410 16.08 3.00 -10.23
C LYS A 410 16.06 1.85 -11.22
N ASN A 411 16.69 2.01 -12.38
CA ASN A 411 16.91 0.99 -13.40
C ASN A 411 18.40 0.90 -13.72
N ASP A 412 19.21 0.72 -12.70
CA ASP A 412 20.67 0.76 -12.72
C ASP A 412 21.34 -0.60 -12.97
N ASP A 413 20.59 -1.68 -13.17
CA ASP A 413 21.10 -3.05 -13.35
C ASP A 413 22.26 -3.17 -14.39
N TYR A 414 22.27 -2.29 -15.40
CA TYR A 414 23.33 -2.22 -16.42
C TYR A 414 24.49 -1.27 -16.08
N MET A 415 24.45 -0.62 -14.95
CA MET A 415 25.47 0.33 -14.46
C MET A 415 26.31 -0.24 -13.32
N ILE A 416 25.86 -1.33 -12.71
CA ILE A 416 26.49 -2.00 -11.59
C ILE A 416 26.99 -3.40 -11.97
N ASP A 417 27.88 -3.95 -11.18
CA ASP A 417 28.32 -5.33 -11.28
C ASP A 417 27.54 -6.27 -10.35
N GLY A 418 27.89 -7.54 -10.31
CA GLY A 418 27.24 -8.52 -9.44
C GLY A 418 27.46 -8.34 -7.93
N ASN A 419 28.19 -7.31 -7.51
CA ASN A 419 28.38 -6.92 -6.11
C ASN A 419 27.73 -5.58 -5.79
N ASP A 420 26.81 -5.10 -6.66
CA ASP A 420 26.18 -3.78 -6.58
C ASP A 420 27.18 -2.59 -6.63
N GLU A 421 28.40 -2.82 -7.17
CA GLU A 421 29.38 -1.75 -7.37
C GLU A 421 29.23 -1.16 -8.77
N ILE A 422 29.27 0.19 -8.85
CA ILE A 422 29.16 0.88 -10.13
C ILE A 422 30.38 0.54 -11.02
N THR A 423 30.12 0.13 -12.24
CA THR A 423 31.15 -0.18 -13.23
C THR A 423 31.72 1.10 -13.84
N SER A 424 32.91 1.03 -14.48
CA SER A 424 33.46 2.20 -15.19
C SER A 424 32.56 2.71 -16.30
N GLY A 425 31.82 1.81 -16.97
CA GLY A 425 30.79 2.19 -17.95
C GLY A 425 29.61 2.88 -17.27
N GLY A 426 29.19 2.37 -16.11
CA GLY A 426 28.17 2.98 -15.26
C GLY A 426 28.54 4.38 -14.78
N GLU A 427 29.77 4.57 -14.30
CA GLU A 427 30.29 5.89 -13.89
C GLU A 427 30.24 6.90 -15.05
N ALA A 428 30.67 6.49 -16.24
CA ALA A 428 30.66 7.37 -17.41
C ALA A 428 29.23 7.79 -17.82
N ARG A 429 28.24 6.87 -17.70
CA ARG A 429 26.82 7.16 -17.96
C ARG A 429 26.27 8.11 -16.91
N LEU A 430 26.55 7.84 -15.63
CA LEU A 430 26.13 8.68 -14.51
C LEU A 430 26.68 10.10 -14.64
N GLU A 431 27.95 10.26 -15.00
CA GLU A 431 28.57 11.57 -15.23
C GLU A 431 27.89 12.35 -16.38
N ARG A 432 27.54 11.65 -17.50
CA ARG A 432 26.80 12.27 -18.60
C ARG A 432 25.42 12.74 -18.15
N PHE A 433 24.68 11.90 -17.42
CA PHE A 433 23.36 12.24 -16.90
C PHE A 433 23.43 13.38 -15.89
N GLN A 434 24.38 13.33 -14.93
CA GLN A 434 24.63 14.41 -13.97
C GLN A 434 24.93 15.74 -14.68
N THR A 435 25.70 15.69 -15.78
CA THR A 435 26.01 16.88 -16.57
C THR A 435 24.73 17.48 -17.18
N LYS A 436 23.81 16.65 -17.68
CA LYS A 436 22.52 17.12 -18.23
C LYS A 436 21.67 17.78 -17.14
N ILE A 437 21.55 17.19 -15.97
CA ILE A 437 20.85 17.78 -14.81
C ILE A 437 21.51 19.09 -14.35
N ASN A 438 22.83 19.13 -14.28
CA ASN A 438 23.54 20.36 -13.90
C ASN A 438 23.38 21.48 -14.94
N ASN A 439 23.23 21.15 -16.22
CA ASN A 439 22.92 22.12 -17.26
C ASN A 439 21.46 22.62 -17.13
N LEU A 440 20.51 21.75 -16.84
CA LEU A 440 19.15 22.15 -16.51
C LEU A 440 19.14 23.15 -15.33
N GLU A 441 19.86 22.86 -14.24
CA GLU A 441 19.92 23.76 -13.10
C GLU A 441 20.52 25.13 -13.45
N LYS A 442 21.53 25.19 -14.34
CA LYS A 442 22.07 26.47 -14.83
C LYS A 442 21.05 27.29 -15.61
N LEU A 443 20.17 26.65 -16.38
CA LEU A 443 19.09 27.34 -17.07
C LEU A 443 17.99 27.80 -16.11
N LEU A 444 17.66 26.98 -15.09
CA LEU A 444 16.68 27.35 -14.08
C LEU A 444 17.17 28.44 -13.13
N TYR A 445 18.48 28.56 -12.90
CA TYR A 445 19.10 29.49 -11.96
C TYR A 445 20.29 30.23 -12.62
N PRO A 446 20.04 31.06 -13.68
CA PRO A 446 21.09 31.60 -14.54
C PRO A 446 22.06 32.54 -13.84
N ASP A 447 21.66 33.21 -12.75
CA ASP A 447 22.46 34.15 -11.95
C ASP A 447 22.87 33.59 -10.59
N PHE A 448 22.76 32.27 -10.41
CA PHE A 448 23.16 31.63 -9.17
C PHE A 448 24.66 31.81 -8.91
N THR A 449 24.97 32.20 -7.67
CA THR A 449 26.34 32.25 -7.14
C THR A 449 26.39 31.45 -5.85
N GLU A 450 27.56 30.86 -5.55
CA GLU A 450 27.73 30.05 -4.35
C GLU A 450 27.34 30.83 -3.08
N GLY A 451 26.52 30.20 -2.23
CA GLY A 451 25.97 30.82 -1.02
C GLY A 451 24.66 31.62 -1.25
N MET A 452 24.20 31.74 -2.49
CA MET A 452 22.93 32.40 -2.80
C MET A 452 21.78 31.42 -2.64
N GLU A 453 20.65 31.86 -2.07
CA GLU A 453 19.42 31.08 -2.06
C GLU A 453 18.80 31.08 -3.46
N THR A 454 18.42 29.91 -3.99
CA THR A 454 17.87 29.78 -5.34
C THR A 454 16.53 30.51 -5.55
N ASN A 455 15.77 30.76 -4.49
CA ASN A 455 14.55 31.58 -4.55
C ASN A 455 14.83 33.06 -4.89
N LYS A 456 16.06 33.53 -4.70
CA LYS A 456 16.54 34.90 -5.03
C LYS A 456 17.06 35.03 -6.46
N CYS A 457 17.25 33.91 -7.17
CA CYS A 457 17.64 33.94 -8.58
C CYS A 457 16.56 34.61 -9.44
N SER A 458 16.98 35.18 -10.55
CA SER A 458 16.09 35.73 -11.57
C SER A 458 15.16 34.65 -12.17
N ALA A 459 14.31 35.04 -13.12
CA ALA A 459 13.57 34.08 -13.94
C ALA A 459 14.51 33.14 -14.69
N PRO A 460 14.11 31.90 -14.96
CA PRO A 460 14.91 30.95 -15.72
C PRO A 460 15.15 31.43 -17.15
N ASP A 461 16.19 30.90 -17.78
CA ASP A 461 16.36 30.95 -19.23
C ASP A 461 15.32 30.00 -19.84
N GLU A 462 14.42 30.52 -20.70
CA GLU A 462 13.30 29.77 -21.27
C GLU A 462 13.72 28.55 -22.12
N SER A 463 15.00 28.43 -22.49
CA SER A 463 15.52 27.22 -23.15
C SER A 463 15.51 25.97 -22.24
N TYR A 464 15.24 26.12 -20.94
CA TYR A 464 14.97 24.95 -20.06
C TYR A 464 13.80 24.11 -20.59
N ALA A 465 12.84 24.70 -21.29
CA ALA A 465 11.69 24.01 -21.90
C ALA A 465 12.08 23.02 -23.00
N GLU A 466 13.33 23.07 -23.50
CA GLU A 466 13.89 22.05 -24.38
C GLU A 466 14.35 20.80 -23.63
N ILE A 467 14.43 20.88 -22.28
CA ILE A 467 14.90 19.79 -21.40
C ILE A 467 13.80 19.28 -20.48
N ILE A 468 12.83 20.11 -20.11
CA ILE A 468 11.69 19.74 -19.28
C ILE A 468 10.43 19.65 -20.13
N GLU A 469 9.68 18.56 -20.02
CA GLU A 469 8.33 18.50 -20.53
C GLU A 469 7.38 19.23 -19.59
N ILE A 470 7.05 20.48 -19.92
CA ILE A 470 6.27 21.38 -19.06
C ILE A 470 4.94 20.76 -18.61
N ASP A 471 4.27 20.03 -19.49
CA ASP A 471 2.95 19.44 -19.22
C ASP A 471 3.00 18.44 -18.05
N SER A 472 3.97 17.52 -18.03
CA SER A 472 4.12 16.54 -16.96
C SER A 472 4.44 17.21 -15.63
N TRP A 473 5.31 18.23 -15.64
CA TRP A 473 5.68 18.98 -14.44
C TRP A 473 4.51 19.78 -13.87
N ALA A 474 3.68 20.38 -14.70
CA ALA A 474 2.47 21.10 -14.28
C ALA A 474 1.43 20.12 -13.71
N LYS A 475 1.16 19.00 -14.39
CA LYS A 475 0.23 17.95 -13.96
C LYS A 475 0.68 17.30 -12.65
N PHE A 476 1.96 16.98 -12.51
CA PHE A 476 2.57 16.45 -11.28
C PHE A 476 2.40 17.43 -10.12
N TRP A 477 2.59 18.73 -10.37
CA TRP A 477 2.34 19.76 -9.38
C TRP A 477 0.86 19.81 -8.96
N PHE A 478 -0.09 19.67 -9.89
CA PHE A 478 -1.53 19.65 -9.56
C PHE A 478 -1.85 18.54 -8.56
N VAL A 479 -1.41 17.31 -8.82
CA VAL A 479 -1.66 16.18 -7.90
C VAL A 479 -1.08 16.48 -6.53
N ASN A 480 0.19 16.81 -6.48
CA ASN A 480 0.89 17.04 -5.21
C ASN A 480 0.36 18.24 -4.45
N GLU A 481 0.00 19.34 -5.13
CA GLU A 481 -0.52 20.54 -4.49
C GLU A 481 -1.96 20.32 -3.97
N ILE A 482 -2.82 19.62 -4.71
CA ILE A 482 -4.16 19.24 -4.25
C ILE A 482 -4.02 18.33 -3.01
N MET A 483 -3.16 17.34 -3.07
CA MET A 483 -2.91 16.45 -1.94
C MET A 483 -2.09 17.10 -0.82
N ASN A 484 -1.59 18.33 -1.01
CA ASN A 484 -0.71 19.02 -0.07
C ASN A 484 0.44 18.13 0.41
N ASN A 485 1.11 17.46 -0.53
CA ASN A 485 2.15 16.49 -0.25
C ASN A 485 3.43 17.15 0.23
N LYS A 486 3.79 16.93 1.49
CA LYS A 486 4.98 17.53 2.11
C LYS A 486 6.31 16.94 1.63
N GLU A 487 6.30 15.76 1.08
CA GLU A 487 7.51 15.06 0.63
C GLU A 487 8.29 15.85 -0.42
N LEU A 488 7.62 16.69 -1.22
CA LEU A 488 8.30 17.56 -2.16
C LEU A 488 9.17 18.64 -1.50
N GLY A 489 8.89 19.01 -0.27
CA GLY A 489 9.62 20.07 0.45
C GLY A 489 11.05 19.66 0.86
N HIS A 490 11.24 18.40 1.12
CA HIS A 490 12.51 17.70 1.35
C HIS A 490 12.37 16.38 0.61
N PRO A 491 12.81 16.30 -0.64
CA PRO A 491 12.35 15.27 -1.55
C PRO A 491 12.55 13.88 -0.97
N LYS A 492 11.43 13.12 -0.90
CA LYS A 492 11.38 11.71 -0.57
C LYS A 492 10.41 11.05 -1.52
N SER A 493 10.80 9.91 -2.08
CA SER A 493 9.98 9.11 -2.99
C SER A 493 9.41 9.94 -4.16
N VAL A 494 10.18 10.87 -4.71
CA VAL A 494 9.77 11.75 -5.81
C VAL A 494 10.37 11.25 -7.11
N PHE A 495 9.53 10.72 -8.00
CA PHE A 495 9.95 10.03 -9.21
C PHE A 495 9.89 10.91 -10.46
N PHE A 496 10.83 10.67 -11.37
CA PHE A 496 10.95 11.28 -12.69
C PHE A 496 11.43 10.26 -13.72
N THR A 497 11.16 10.52 -14.99
CA THR A 497 11.79 9.79 -16.09
C THR A 497 12.64 10.73 -16.93
N PHE A 498 13.68 10.20 -17.53
CA PHE A 498 14.53 10.94 -18.46
C PHE A 498 14.63 10.18 -19.77
N ASP A 499 14.12 10.80 -20.84
CA ASP A 499 14.24 10.33 -22.22
C ASP A 499 15.59 10.78 -22.77
N SER A 500 16.53 9.86 -22.89
CA SER A 500 17.88 10.13 -23.34
C SER A 500 17.97 10.54 -24.80
N ALA A 501 17.10 9.97 -25.66
CA ALA A 501 17.10 10.23 -27.09
C ALA A 501 16.66 11.67 -27.40
N ASN A 502 15.67 12.17 -26.65
CA ASN A 502 15.12 13.52 -26.83
C ASN A 502 15.69 14.52 -25.82
N ASN A 503 16.47 14.08 -24.86
CA ASN A 503 17.03 14.89 -23.76
C ASN A 503 15.93 15.58 -22.93
N ILE A 504 14.82 14.86 -22.64
CA ILE A 504 13.63 15.39 -21.95
C ILE A 504 13.47 14.78 -20.56
N PHE A 505 13.27 15.63 -19.57
CA PHE A 505 13.02 15.29 -18.18
C PHE A 505 11.53 15.44 -17.85
N LYS A 506 10.83 14.34 -17.56
CA LYS A 506 9.39 14.28 -17.28
C LYS A 506 9.13 13.98 -15.81
N ALA A 507 8.17 14.65 -15.20
CA ALA A 507 7.75 14.40 -13.82
C ALA A 507 6.77 13.23 -13.74
N GLY A 508 6.92 12.40 -12.71
CA GLY A 508 6.10 11.22 -12.45
C GLY A 508 6.88 9.91 -12.55
N PRO A 509 6.26 8.81 -12.11
CA PRO A 509 4.92 8.70 -11.52
C PRO A 509 4.79 9.32 -10.11
N VAL A 510 3.56 9.54 -9.66
CA VAL A 510 3.30 10.00 -8.29
C VAL A 510 3.33 8.83 -7.32
N TRP A 511 3.83 9.06 -6.09
CA TRP A 511 3.97 8.04 -5.06
C TRP A 511 4.03 8.66 -3.66
N ASP A 512 3.68 7.88 -2.62
CA ASP A 512 3.87 8.15 -1.19
C ASP A 512 3.15 9.41 -0.68
N PHE A 513 1.83 9.26 -0.44
CA PHE A 513 0.98 10.34 0.06
C PHE A 513 0.64 10.20 1.55
N ASP A 514 1.41 9.44 2.31
CA ASP A 514 1.14 9.23 3.74
C ASP A 514 1.26 10.54 4.54
N TRP A 515 2.16 11.45 4.13
CA TRP A 515 2.43 12.74 4.79
C TRP A 515 1.70 13.92 4.13
N THR A 516 0.42 13.76 3.84
CA THR A 516 -0.43 14.79 3.23
C THR A 516 -1.27 15.52 4.28
N PHE A 517 -1.79 16.69 3.92
CA PHE A 517 -2.76 17.52 4.66
C PHE A 517 -2.34 18.05 6.03
N ALA A 518 -1.09 18.04 6.41
CA ALA A 518 -0.67 18.70 7.63
C ALA A 518 -0.48 20.21 7.42
N GLY A 519 -1.54 20.96 7.67
CA GLY A 519 -1.55 22.36 8.03
C GLY A 519 -1.06 23.40 7.03
N SER A 520 -1.75 23.72 5.93
CA SER A 520 -1.66 25.01 5.26
C SER A 520 -2.84 25.33 4.34
N GLN A 521 -3.29 26.55 4.43
CA GLN A 521 -4.30 27.17 3.58
C GLN A 521 -3.75 27.80 2.28
N GLN A 522 -2.47 27.61 1.95
CA GLN A 522 -1.81 28.23 0.80
C GLN A 522 -1.09 27.19 -0.06
N CYS A 523 -0.98 27.47 -1.36
CA CYS A 523 -0.12 26.69 -2.25
C CYS A 523 1.35 26.89 -1.88
N ARG A 524 1.99 25.82 -1.37
CA ARG A 524 3.36 25.85 -0.86
C ARG A 524 4.36 25.20 -1.77
N LEU A 525 3.92 24.24 -2.59
CA LEU A 525 4.83 23.43 -3.38
C LEU A 525 5.46 24.20 -4.53
N LYS A 526 4.96 25.40 -4.83
CA LYS A 526 5.62 26.35 -5.74
C LYS A 526 7.05 26.75 -5.32
N ASN A 527 7.44 26.48 -4.06
CA ASN A 527 8.77 26.78 -3.56
C ASN A 527 9.66 25.54 -3.39
N THR A 528 9.18 24.37 -3.82
CA THR A 528 9.90 23.09 -3.66
C THR A 528 10.58 22.65 -4.95
N ILE A 529 11.51 21.72 -4.86
CA ILE A 529 12.25 21.13 -5.98
C ILE A 529 12.70 22.23 -6.96
N TYR A 530 12.21 22.24 -8.19
CA TYR A 530 12.48 23.24 -9.23
C TYR A 530 11.32 24.21 -9.46
N TYR A 531 10.18 24.04 -8.75
CA TYR A 531 9.00 24.90 -8.92
C TYR A 531 9.27 26.36 -8.54
N ASN A 532 10.21 26.62 -7.62
CA ASN A 532 10.61 27.99 -7.29
C ASN A 532 11.25 28.77 -8.47
N ALA A 533 11.78 28.08 -9.46
CA ALA A 533 12.22 28.67 -10.71
C ALA A 533 11.10 28.62 -11.78
N LEU A 534 10.48 27.46 -11.97
CA LEU A 534 9.43 27.24 -12.98
C LEU A 534 8.27 28.25 -12.87
N PHE A 535 7.80 28.57 -11.66
CA PHE A 535 6.76 29.59 -11.47
C PHE A 535 7.21 31.04 -11.69
N LYS A 536 8.48 31.26 -12.04
CA LYS A 536 8.96 32.54 -12.56
C LYS A 536 9.02 32.59 -14.08
N SER A 537 8.80 31.46 -14.77
CA SER A 537 8.80 31.35 -16.22
C SER A 537 7.43 31.72 -16.80
N PRO A 538 7.35 32.64 -17.77
CA PRO A 538 6.14 32.91 -18.53
C PRO A 538 5.56 31.67 -19.23
N ALA A 539 6.42 30.83 -19.82
CA ALA A 539 6.02 29.62 -20.54
C ALA A 539 5.37 28.62 -19.59
N PHE A 540 6.02 28.33 -18.44
CA PHE A 540 5.47 27.40 -17.44
C PHE A 540 4.14 27.88 -16.85
N VAL A 541 4.06 29.15 -16.44
CA VAL A 541 2.85 29.72 -15.83
C VAL A 541 1.70 29.73 -16.83
N SER A 542 1.94 30.15 -18.07
CA SER A 542 0.90 30.16 -19.12
C SER A 542 0.38 28.75 -19.38
N ARG A 543 1.27 27.77 -19.52
CA ARG A 543 0.89 26.39 -19.80
C ARG A 543 0.18 25.74 -18.61
N THR A 544 0.63 26.01 -17.39
CA THR A 544 -0.04 25.57 -16.15
C THR A 544 -1.50 26.06 -16.09
N LYS A 545 -1.75 27.35 -16.40
CA LYS A 545 -3.10 27.90 -16.47
C LYS A 545 -3.96 27.25 -17.56
N GLU A 546 -3.40 27.00 -18.73
CA GLU A 546 -4.10 26.32 -19.82
C GLU A 546 -4.50 24.90 -19.44
N LEU A 547 -3.56 24.11 -18.89
CA LEU A 547 -3.82 22.76 -18.43
C LEU A 547 -4.87 22.71 -17.31
N TRP A 548 -4.78 23.61 -16.35
CA TRP A 548 -5.80 23.71 -15.28
C TRP A 548 -7.20 23.97 -15.85
N ASN A 549 -7.33 24.85 -16.82
CA ASN A 549 -8.62 25.12 -17.49
C ASN A 549 -9.15 23.88 -18.25
N ILE A 550 -8.28 23.01 -18.75
CA ILE A 550 -8.67 21.76 -19.42
C ILE A 550 -9.21 20.75 -18.40
N TYR A 551 -8.55 20.62 -17.24
CA TYR A 551 -8.78 19.52 -16.31
C TYR A 551 -9.67 19.88 -15.13
N SER A 552 -9.65 21.13 -14.62
CA SER A 552 -10.35 21.51 -13.37
C SER A 552 -11.85 21.20 -13.40
N GLY A 553 -12.50 21.39 -14.53
CA GLY A 553 -13.93 21.07 -14.70
C GLY A 553 -14.24 19.57 -14.77
N ARG A 554 -13.23 18.71 -14.82
CA ARG A 554 -13.38 17.24 -14.85
C ARG A 554 -13.13 16.61 -13.46
N ILE A 555 -12.69 17.40 -12.48
CA ILE A 555 -12.34 16.89 -11.15
C ILE A 555 -13.62 16.50 -10.42
N ASP A 556 -13.89 15.21 -10.35
CA ASP A 556 -14.93 14.61 -9.51
C ASP A 556 -14.26 13.73 -8.46
N VAL A 557 -14.06 14.23 -7.27
CA VAL A 557 -13.54 13.43 -6.16
C VAL A 557 -14.63 12.78 -5.32
N GLU A 558 -15.88 13.21 -5.45
CA GLU A 558 -17.01 12.66 -4.69
C GLU A 558 -17.23 11.18 -5.02
N THR A 559 -17.30 10.85 -6.31
CA THR A 559 -17.54 9.48 -6.79
C THR A 559 -16.45 8.50 -6.34
N PRO A 560 -15.13 8.75 -6.53
CA PRO A 560 -14.10 7.83 -6.03
C PRO A 560 -14.10 7.70 -4.51
N PHE A 561 -14.36 8.79 -3.74
CA PHE A 561 -14.45 8.69 -2.28
C PHE A 561 -15.61 7.79 -1.82
N GLU A 562 -16.80 7.94 -2.38
CA GLU A 562 -17.96 7.13 -1.98
C GLU A 562 -17.82 5.69 -2.46
N SER A 563 -17.28 5.45 -3.65
CA SER A 563 -17.01 4.12 -4.17
C SER A 563 -15.98 3.37 -3.30
N ALA A 564 -14.87 4.03 -2.96
CA ALA A 564 -13.85 3.44 -2.08
C ALA A 564 -14.43 3.19 -0.67
N ARG A 565 -15.19 4.15 -0.10
CA ARG A 565 -15.86 3.98 1.19
C ARG A 565 -16.77 2.76 1.21
N GLU A 566 -17.65 2.62 0.21
CA GLU A 566 -18.54 1.48 0.10
C GLU A 566 -17.76 0.17 -0.01
N LYS A 567 -16.69 0.17 -0.78
CA LYS A 567 -15.84 -1.01 -1.01
C LYS A 567 -15.19 -1.49 0.29
N ILE A 568 -14.55 -0.61 1.06
CA ILE A 568 -13.64 -1.00 2.16
C ILE A 568 -14.18 -0.81 3.57
N SER A 569 -15.39 -0.24 3.77
CA SER A 569 -15.86 0.18 5.11
C SER A 569 -15.81 -0.94 6.17
N THR A 570 -16.28 -2.14 5.85
CA THR A 570 -16.26 -3.27 6.80
C THR A 570 -14.84 -3.69 7.14
N ALA A 571 -13.96 -3.78 6.13
CA ALA A 571 -12.55 -4.15 6.31
C ALA A 571 -11.79 -3.10 7.12
N ALA A 572 -12.02 -1.80 6.86
CA ALA A 572 -11.39 -0.70 7.59
C ALA A 572 -11.83 -0.66 9.07
N ILE A 573 -13.12 -0.92 9.35
CA ILE A 573 -13.61 -1.05 10.73
C ILE A 573 -12.98 -2.26 11.42
N TYR A 574 -12.83 -3.37 10.71
CA TYR A 574 -12.23 -4.59 11.26
C TYR A 574 -10.72 -4.42 11.48
N ASP A 575 -10.02 -3.74 10.56
CA ASP A 575 -8.62 -3.32 10.72
C ASP A 575 -8.42 -2.44 11.96
N ALA A 576 -9.32 -1.46 12.17
CA ALA A 576 -9.27 -0.59 13.34
C ALA A 576 -9.43 -1.35 14.67
N LEU A 577 -10.24 -2.41 14.71
CA LEU A 577 -10.37 -3.29 15.88
C LEU A 577 -9.07 -4.07 16.17
N ARG A 578 -8.31 -4.43 15.13
CA ARG A 578 -7.03 -5.13 15.29
C ARG A 578 -5.91 -4.21 15.80
N TRP A 579 -5.83 -3.02 15.24
CA TRP A 579 -4.68 -2.12 15.42
C TRP A 579 -4.97 -0.95 16.35
N ASP A 580 -6.13 -0.93 17.01
CA ASP A 580 -6.59 0.17 17.89
C ASP A 580 -6.50 1.53 17.20
N LYS A 581 -7.08 1.61 16.00
CA LYS A 581 -7.02 2.79 15.13
C LYS A 581 -8.25 3.68 15.26
N GLY A 582 -8.15 4.87 14.67
CA GLY A 582 -9.20 5.87 14.66
C GLY A 582 -10.48 5.46 13.91
N ASN A 583 -11.47 6.34 13.93
CA ASN A 583 -12.74 6.09 13.25
C ASN A 583 -12.61 6.35 11.74
N PHE A 584 -12.71 5.28 10.95
CA PHE A 584 -12.64 5.30 9.49
C PHE A 584 -13.55 6.35 8.84
N ASN A 585 -14.84 6.38 9.20
CA ASN A 585 -15.79 7.32 8.60
C ASN A 585 -15.43 8.78 8.88
N THR A 586 -14.93 9.06 10.09
CA THR A 586 -14.45 10.41 10.45
C THR A 586 -13.22 10.77 9.62
N ALA A 587 -12.27 9.86 9.46
CA ALA A 587 -11.07 10.08 8.67
C ALA A 587 -11.38 10.33 7.19
N VAL A 588 -12.26 9.52 6.59
CA VAL A 588 -12.72 9.69 5.20
C VAL A 588 -13.41 11.04 4.99
N ASN A 589 -14.33 11.42 5.90
CA ASN A 589 -15.01 12.71 5.79
C ASN A 589 -14.05 13.89 5.93
N SER A 590 -13.04 13.77 6.80
CA SER A 590 -12.00 14.79 6.95
C SER A 590 -11.14 14.90 5.69
N LEU A 591 -10.64 13.76 5.17
CA LEU A 591 -9.83 13.74 3.96
C LEU A 591 -10.61 14.32 2.75
N LYS A 592 -11.86 13.88 2.55
CA LYS A 592 -12.72 14.40 1.47
C LYS A 592 -12.89 15.92 1.54
N ARG A 593 -13.22 16.44 2.74
CA ARG A 593 -13.32 17.89 2.96
C ARG A 593 -12.00 18.59 2.61
N ASP A 594 -10.88 18.06 3.09
CA ASP A 594 -9.58 18.67 2.93
C ASP A 594 -9.15 18.69 1.45
N VAL A 595 -9.43 17.61 0.68
CA VAL A 595 -9.19 17.56 -0.77
C VAL A 595 -10.04 18.59 -1.51
N LEU A 596 -11.35 18.69 -1.21
CA LEU A 596 -12.25 19.67 -1.83
C LEU A 596 -11.82 21.11 -1.53
N GLU A 597 -11.42 21.40 -0.29
CA GLU A 597 -10.88 22.71 0.09
C GLU A 597 -9.58 23.01 -0.69
N ARG A 598 -8.68 22.03 -0.84
CA ARG A 598 -7.43 22.20 -1.59
C ARG A 598 -7.67 22.47 -3.07
N ILE A 599 -8.60 21.79 -3.72
CA ILE A 599 -9.00 22.07 -5.10
C ILE A 599 -9.43 23.55 -5.24
N GLY A 600 -10.24 24.05 -4.31
CA GLY A 600 -10.66 25.46 -4.27
C GLY A 600 -9.48 26.43 -4.10
N ILE A 601 -8.52 26.09 -3.24
CA ILE A 601 -7.30 26.88 -3.02
C ILE A 601 -6.43 26.91 -4.28
N VAL A 602 -6.20 25.76 -4.91
CA VAL A 602 -5.41 25.66 -6.15
C VAL A 602 -6.08 26.44 -7.28
N ASN A 603 -7.41 26.30 -7.43
CA ASN A 603 -8.16 27.07 -8.41
C ASN A 603 -7.98 28.58 -8.21
N THR A 604 -8.17 29.05 -6.99
CA THR A 604 -8.02 30.47 -6.64
C THR A 604 -6.60 30.98 -6.87
N ASP A 605 -5.60 30.18 -6.54
CA ASP A 605 -4.19 30.54 -6.73
C ASP A 605 -3.84 30.66 -8.23
N ILE A 606 -4.31 29.71 -9.05
CA ILE A 606 -4.08 29.70 -10.52
C ILE A 606 -4.82 30.89 -11.19
N ASP A 607 -6.06 31.17 -10.77
CA ASP A 607 -6.82 32.32 -11.30
C ASP A 607 -6.10 33.64 -11.04
N ASN A 608 -5.56 33.81 -9.82
CA ASN A 608 -4.83 35.02 -9.41
C ASN A 608 -3.38 35.05 -9.88
N MET A 609 -2.86 33.98 -10.44
CA MET A 609 -1.48 33.87 -10.91
C MET A 609 -1.27 34.78 -12.13
N SER A 610 -0.40 35.77 -12.00
CA SER A 610 0.03 36.61 -13.10
C SER A 610 1.11 35.90 -13.93
N VAL A 611 0.96 35.90 -15.23
CA VAL A 611 2.06 35.45 -16.13
C VAL A 611 3.20 36.47 -16.00
N PRO A 612 4.42 36.01 -15.63
CA PRO A 612 5.58 36.90 -15.59
C PRO A 612 5.81 37.58 -16.93
N ALA A 613 6.39 38.78 -16.95
CA ALA A 613 6.76 39.43 -18.18
C ALA A 613 7.91 38.68 -18.85
N THR A 614 7.86 38.52 -20.16
CA THR A 614 9.03 38.06 -20.96
C THR A 614 10.11 39.12 -20.86
N ASN A 615 11.31 38.75 -20.39
CA ASN A 615 12.45 39.65 -20.34
C ASN A 615 13.02 39.90 -21.73
#